data_9e83680c055a71294a2be24d62d5a4ac
#
_entry.id   9e83680c055a71294a2be24d62d5a4ac
#
_cell.length_a   1.000
_cell.length_b   1.000
_cell.length_c   1.000
_cell.angle_alpha   90.00
_cell.angle_beta   90.00
_cell.angle_gamma   90.00
#
_symmetry.space_group_name_H-M   'P 1'
#
loop_
_entity.id
_entity.type
_entity.pdbx_description
1 polymer ?
#
loop_
_entity_poly.entity_id
_entity_poly.type
_entity_poly.pdbx_seq_one_letter_code
_entity_poly.pdbx_strand_id
1 'polypeptide(L)'
;MAEDGDGVTQSAAISLPVSDDAALVREAASDPARFASLYRLYVDDLYRYLFSRCGDAMDAEDLVADTFLAAFRAARAYRGTGPLKAWLVGIARRKAADARRGKRTHLALEAARELADPVRTDDLALQRVELARVLKMTERLLPDRAEALRLRFFADLKCDEIAPLMGRSEAAVKMLVHRALADLREQLEATR
;
A
#
# COMPACT_ATOMS: atom_id res chain seq x y z
N MET A 1 6.73 -36.38 -33.50
CA MET A 1 6.55 -35.14 -34.26
C MET A 1 5.37 -34.39 -33.68
N ALA A 2 5.52 -33.21 -33.37
CA ALA A 2 4.68 -32.20 -32.67
C ALA A 2 5.15 -31.91 -31.25
N GLU A 3 5.84 -30.79 -31.18
CA GLU A 3 6.27 -30.07 -29.99
C GLU A 3 5.13 -29.12 -29.62
N ASP A 4 4.72 -29.11 -28.39
CA ASP A 4 3.88 -28.05 -27.84
C ASP A 4 4.69 -27.22 -26.84
N GLY A 5 5.02 -26.01 -27.30
CA GLY A 5 5.73 -25.02 -26.50
C GLY A 5 4.81 -24.30 -25.55
N ASP A 6 4.98 -24.55 -24.28
CA ASP A 6 4.33 -23.84 -23.20
C ASP A 6 5.08 -22.51 -22.95
N GLY A 7 4.56 -21.43 -23.52
CA GLY A 7 5.04 -20.07 -23.34
C GLY A 7 4.57 -19.48 -22.02
N VAL A 8 5.21 -19.84 -20.92
CA VAL A 8 5.03 -19.12 -19.64
C VAL A 8 5.70 -17.75 -19.75
N THR A 9 4.88 -16.72 -19.88
CA THR A 9 5.33 -15.32 -19.84
C THR A 9 5.86 -15.00 -18.44
N GLN A 10 7.15 -15.20 -18.24
CA GLN A 10 7.86 -14.67 -17.07
C GLN A 10 7.87 -13.14 -17.16
N SER A 11 7.04 -12.51 -16.34
CA SER A 11 7.17 -11.09 -16.03
C SER A 11 8.53 -10.89 -15.35
N ALA A 12 9.50 -10.43 -16.11
CA ALA A 12 10.81 -10.08 -15.60
C ALA A 12 10.67 -8.89 -14.66
N ALA A 13 10.69 -9.14 -13.36
CA ALA A 13 10.88 -8.12 -12.35
C ALA A 13 12.28 -7.49 -12.57
N ILE A 14 12.30 -6.30 -13.18
CA ILE A 14 13.53 -5.52 -13.33
C ILE A 14 13.89 -5.01 -11.93
N SER A 15 14.76 -5.78 -11.26
CA SER A 15 15.36 -5.37 -9.98
C SER A 15 16.48 -4.38 -10.29
N LEU A 16 16.19 -3.08 -10.23
CA LEU A 16 17.19 -2.03 -10.40
C LEU A 16 18.05 -1.92 -9.13
N PRO A 17 19.36 -1.71 -9.23
CA PRO A 17 20.22 -1.55 -8.07
C PRO A 17 19.87 -0.28 -7.27
N VAL A 18 19.95 -0.37 -5.95
CA VAL A 18 19.55 0.67 -4.96
C VAL A 18 20.25 2.05 -5.18
N SER A 19 21.35 2.09 -5.91
CA SER A 19 22.09 3.33 -6.21
C SER A 19 21.44 4.21 -7.30
N ASP A 20 20.45 3.70 -8.03
CA ASP A 20 19.84 4.37 -9.19
C ASP A 20 18.47 5.02 -8.88
N ASP A 21 17.87 4.74 -7.74
CA ASP A 21 16.54 5.23 -7.34
C ASP A 21 16.47 6.76 -7.31
N ALA A 22 17.52 7.42 -6.85
CA ALA A 22 17.56 8.88 -6.79
C ALA A 22 17.72 9.51 -8.19
N ALA A 23 18.41 8.84 -9.09
CA ALA A 23 18.51 9.26 -10.49
C ALA A 23 17.16 9.05 -11.19
N LEU A 24 16.53 7.89 -11.00
CA LEU A 24 15.21 7.57 -11.56
C LEU A 24 14.15 8.59 -11.15
N VAL A 25 14.11 8.98 -9.88
CA VAL A 25 13.15 9.98 -9.38
C VAL A 25 13.40 11.35 -9.98
N ARG A 26 14.66 11.76 -10.09
CA ARG A 26 15.02 13.06 -10.70
C ARG A 26 14.72 13.09 -12.20
N GLU A 27 15.01 12.00 -12.91
CA GLU A 27 14.70 11.86 -14.32
C GLU A 27 13.18 11.82 -14.56
N ALA A 28 12.43 11.09 -13.73
CA ALA A 28 10.98 11.07 -13.79
C ALA A 28 10.34 12.44 -13.57
N ALA A 29 10.99 13.32 -12.81
CA ALA A 29 10.52 14.68 -12.59
C ALA A 29 10.62 15.57 -13.85
N SER A 30 11.41 15.21 -14.85
CA SER A 30 11.64 15.97 -16.08
C SER A 30 11.22 15.25 -17.36
N ASP A 31 10.95 13.93 -17.28
CA ASP A 31 10.58 13.10 -18.43
C ASP A 31 9.29 12.31 -18.15
N PRO A 32 8.19 12.60 -18.87
CA PRO A 32 6.91 11.88 -18.72
C PRO A 32 7.00 10.38 -18.95
N ALA A 33 7.89 9.90 -19.84
CA ALA A 33 8.04 8.46 -20.11
C ALA A 33 8.71 7.74 -18.93
N ARG A 34 9.68 8.37 -18.29
CA ARG A 34 10.33 7.89 -17.07
C ARG A 34 9.34 7.89 -15.90
N PHE A 35 8.53 8.95 -15.78
CA PHE A 35 7.47 8.99 -14.78
C PHE A 35 6.46 7.85 -14.97
N ALA A 36 6.00 7.59 -16.20
CA ALA A 36 5.08 6.50 -16.49
C ALA A 36 5.67 5.11 -16.13
N SER A 37 6.98 4.94 -16.29
CA SER A 37 7.66 3.69 -15.91
C SER A 37 7.72 3.54 -14.38
N LEU A 38 8.05 4.60 -13.66
CA LEU A 38 8.06 4.63 -12.20
C LEU A 38 6.63 4.41 -11.64
N TYR A 39 5.63 5.02 -12.24
CA TYR A 39 4.23 4.82 -11.88
C TYR A 39 3.84 3.34 -11.98
N ARG A 40 4.07 2.71 -13.14
CA ARG A 40 3.74 1.29 -13.37
C ARG A 40 4.46 0.34 -12.40
N LEU A 41 5.65 0.69 -11.95
CA LEU A 41 6.42 -0.16 -11.03
C LEU A 41 5.83 -0.18 -9.61
N TYR A 42 5.22 0.92 -9.16
CA TYR A 42 4.81 1.07 -7.76
C TYR A 42 3.32 1.28 -7.53
N VAL A 43 2.51 1.47 -8.59
CA VAL A 43 1.08 1.78 -8.45
C VAL A 43 0.32 0.69 -7.70
N ASP A 44 0.59 -0.59 -8.00
CA ASP A 44 -0.13 -1.71 -7.39
C ASP A 44 0.17 -1.85 -5.90
N ASP A 45 1.43 -1.68 -5.50
CA ASP A 45 1.83 -1.73 -4.10
C ASP A 45 1.22 -0.57 -3.29
N LEU A 46 1.24 0.64 -3.88
CA LEU A 46 0.62 1.82 -3.26
C LEU A 46 -0.90 1.67 -3.16
N TYR A 47 -1.54 1.19 -4.22
CA TYR A 47 -2.98 0.95 -4.23
C TYR A 47 -3.37 -0.06 -3.16
N ARG A 48 -2.74 -1.23 -3.10
CA ARG A 48 -3.02 -2.25 -2.08
C ARG A 48 -2.88 -1.69 -0.66
N TYR A 49 -1.80 -0.96 -0.41
CA TYR A 49 -1.57 -0.34 0.89
C TYR A 49 -2.66 0.70 1.22
N LEU A 50 -2.97 1.61 0.31
CA LEU A 50 -3.96 2.66 0.51
C LEU A 50 -5.36 2.08 0.65
N PHE A 51 -5.73 1.12 -0.20
CA PHE A 51 -7.00 0.41 -0.09
C PHE A 51 -7.15 -0.29 1.27
N SER A 52 -6.07 -0.91 1.78
CA SER A 52 -6.09 -1.53 3.12
C SER A 52 -6.33 -0.52 4.26
N ARG A 53 -6.17 0.77 4.00
CA ARG A 53 -6.37 1.85 4.98
C ARG A 53 -7.72 2.56 4.89
N CYS A 54 -8.24 2.77 3.69
CA CYS A 54 -9.50 3.49 3.47
C CYS A 54 -10.70 2.56 3.24
N GLY A 55 -10.47 1.33 2.74
CA GLY A 55 -11.52 0.35 2.50
C GLY A 55 -12.39 0.67 1.27
N ASP A 56 -12.11 1.77 0.56
CA ASP A 56 -12.86 2.24 -0.60
C ASP A 56 -11.93 2.36 -1.82
N ALA A 57 -12.40 1.91 -2.99
CA ALA A 57 -11.60 1.87 -4.20
C ALA A 57 -11.32 3.27 -4.76
N MET A 58 -12.33 4.14 -4.80
CA MET A 58 -12.19 5.51 -5.31
C MET A 58 -11.27 6.33 -4.42
N ASP A 59 -11.44 6.24 -3.10
CA ASP A 59 -10.53 6.88 -2.14
C ASP A 59 -9.08 6.40 -2.31
N ALA A 60 -8.89 5.10 -2.56
CA ALA A 60 -7.55 4.54 -2.76
C ALA A 60 -6.92 5.06 -4.05
N GLU A 61 -7.66 5.11 -5.15
CA GLU A 61 -7.21 5.64 -6.44
C GLU A 61 -6.84 7.13 -6.34
N ASP A 62 -7.68 7.93 -5.72
CA ASP A 62 -7.42 9.36 -5.47
C ASP A 62 -6.14 9.55 -4.63
N LEU A 63 -5.99 8.77 -3.58
CA LEU A 63 -4.79 8.81 -2.72
C LEU A 63 -3.52 8.34 -3.44
N VAL A 64 -3.63 7.37 -4.37
CA VAL A 64 -2.52 6.97 -5.25
C VAL A 64 -2.10 8.14 -6.13
N ALA A 65 -3.04 8.77 -6.83
CA ALA A 65 -2.78 9.93 -7.68
C ALA A 65 -2.13 11.07 -6.88
N ASP A 66 -2.68 11.39 -5.72
CA ASP A 66 -2.16 12.40 -4.80
C ASP A 66 -0.75 12.07 -4.29
N THR A 67 -0.46 10.78 -4.06
CA THR A 67 0.86 10.31 -3.64
C THR A 67 1.89 10.53 -4.72
N PHE A 68 1.61 10.13 -5.96
CA PHE A 68 2.52 10.34 -7.09
C PHE A 68 2.72 11.82 -7.40
N LEU A 69 1.66 12.64 -7.33
CA LEU A 69 1.76 14.09 -7.50
C LEU A 69 2.66 14.73 -6.43
N ALA A 70 2.52 14.30 -5.18
CA ALA A 70 3.36 14.76 -4.08
C ALA A 70 4.80 14.27 -4.23
N ALA A 71 5.00 13.02 -4.66
CA ALA A 71 6.32 12.46 -4.96
C ALA A 71 7.01 13.23 -6.09
N PHE A 72 6.29 13.53 -7.16
CA PHE A 72 6.81 14.33 -8.27
C PHE A 72 7.28 15.71 -7.80
N ARG A 73 6.49 16.41 -7.00
CA ARG A 73 6.85 17.72 -6.43
C ARG A 73 8.06 17.64 -5.50
N ALA A 74 8.19 16.53 -4.77
CA ALA A 74 9.27 16.31 -3.81
C ALA A 74 10.48 15.58 -4.42
N ALA A 75 10.47 15.28 -5.72
CA ALA A 75 11.50 14.48 -6.40
C ALA A 75 12.91 15.03 -6.20
N ARG A 76 13.08 16.37 -6.24
CA ARG A 76 14.38 17.05 -6.02
C ARG A 76 14.89 16.91 -4.58
N ALA A 77 14.00 16.66 -3.62
CA ALA A 77 14.36 16.50 -2.20
C ALA A 77 14.64 15.03 -1.84
N TYR A 78 14.38 14.09 -2.74
CA TYR A 78 14.69 12.68 -2.51
C TYR A 78 16.20 12.46 -2.52
N ARG A 79 16.74 12.00 -1.38
CA ARG A 79 18.20 11.87 -1.16
C ARG A 79 18.72 10.45 -1.44
N GLY A 80 17.85 9.49 -1.78
CA GLY A 80 18.27 8.09 -1.98
C GLY A 80 18.70 7.38 -0.70
N THR A 81 18.28 7.87 0.47
CA THR A 81 18.66 7.30 1.79
C THR A 81 17.82 6.08 2.19
N GLY A 82 17.38 5.31 1.23
CA GLY A 82 16.57 4.09 1.44
C GLY A 82 15.83 3.72 0.17
N PRO A 83 15.13 2.58 0.15
CA PRO A 83 14.39 2.13 -1.03
C PRO A 83 13.33 3.16 -1.44
N LEU A 84 13.25 3.42 -2.74
CA LEU A 84 12.27 4.33 -3.31
C LEU A 84 10.83 3.96 -2.94
N LYS A 85 10.52 2.65 -2.92
CA LYS A 85 9.24 2.12 -2.46
C LYS A 85 8.89 2.62 -1.05
N ALA A 86 9.81 2.51 -0.11
CA ALA A 86 9.58 2.96 1.28
C ALA A 86 9.33 4.47 1.36
N TRP A 87 10.03 5.26 0.55
CA TRP A 87 9.80 6.70 0.48
C TRP A 87 8.41 7.04 -0.07
N LEU A 88 7.99 6.39 -1.18
CA LEU A 88 6.65 6.54 -1.75
C LEU A 88 5.55 6.14 -0.75
N VAL A 89 5.71 5.00 -0.08
CA VAL A 89 4.79 4.55 0.98
C VAL A 89 4.76 5.53 2.15
N GLY A 90 5.89 6.15 2.49
CA GLY A 90 5.95 7.22 3.48
C GLY A 90 5.12 8.45 3.10
N ILE A 91 5.07 8.82 1.82
CA ILE A 91 4.19 9.88 1.31
C ILE A 91 2.74 9.43 1.36
N ALA A 92 2.43 8.23 0.86
CA ALA A 92 1.09 7.64 0.87
C ALA A 92 0.50 7.58 2.29
N ARG A 93 1.32 7.17 3.26
CA ARG A 93 0.95 7.11 4.68
C ARG A 93 0.51 8.46 5.23
N ARG A 94 1.23 9.53 4.90
CA ARG A 94 0.89 10.91 5.30
C ARG A 94 -0.41 11.36 4.64
N LYS A 95 -0.54 11.14 3.33
CA LYS A 95 -1.76 11.47 2.57
C LYS A 95 -3.01 10.78 3.13
N ALA A 96 -2.93 9.49 3.41
CA ALA A 96 -4.03 8.73 4.01
C ALA A 96 -4.38 9.23 5.43
N ALA A 97 -3.39 9.64 6.22
CA ALA A 97 -3.63 10.21 7.55
C ALA A 97 -4.33 11.57 7.45
N ASP A 98 -3.95 12.42 6.48
CA ASP A 98 -4.55 13.73 6.24
C ASP A 98 -6.00 13.59 5.76
N ALA A 99 -6.26 12.71 4.79
CA ALA A 99 -7.59 12.42 4.28
C ALA A 99 -8.54 11.93 5.39
N ARG A 100 -8.06 11.03 6.26
CA ARG A 100 -8.84 10.56 7.40
C ARG A 100 -9.17 11.67 8.41
N ARG A 101 -8.26 12.61 8.64
CA ARG A 101 -8.53 13.78 9.46
C ARG A 101 -9.60 14.67 8.84
N GLY A 102 -9.48 14.93 7.53
CA GLY A 102 -10.47 15.71 6.77
C GLY A 102 -11.86 15.08 6.80
N LYS A 103 -11.96 13.76 6.53
CA LYS A 103 -13.25 13.04 6.60
C LYS A 103 -13.87 13.07 8.00
N ARG A 104 -13.10 12.93 9.07
CA ARG A 104 -13.64 13.04 10.44
C ARG A 104 -14.19 14.43 10.75
N THR A 105 -13.62 15.47 10.18
CA THR A 105 -14.10 16.85 10.31
C THR A 105 -15.39 17.05 9.49
N HIS A 106 -15.50 16.46 8.30
CA HIS A 106 -16.71 16.51 7.47
C HIS A 106 -17.84 15.62 8.00
N LEU A 107 -17.56 14.42 8.50
CA LEU A 107 -18.56 13.52 9.08
C LEU A 107 -19.16 14.07 10.38
N ALA A 108 -18.46 14.95 11.09
CA ALA A 108 -19.04 15.70 12.20
C ALA A 108 -20.08 16.74 11.73
N LEU A 109 -20.07 17.10 10.43
CA LEU A 109 -21.03 18.03 9.80
C LEU A 109 -22.13 17.33 8.99
N GLU A 110 -21.91 16.08 8.53
CA GLU A 110 -22.85 15.34 7.68
C GLU A 110 -22.99 13.88 8.17
N ALA A 111 -23.85 13.69 9.18
CA ALA A 111 -24.34 12.36 9.52
C ALA A 111 -25.36 11.95 8.45
N ALA A 112 -24.95 11.24 7.42
CA ALA A 112 -25.67 10.30 6.57
C ALA A 112 -25.14 10.30 5.12
N ARG A 113 -24.30 9.35 4.81
CA ARG A 113 -24.25 8.81 3.44
C ARG A 113 -23.91 7.32 3.47
N GLU A 114 -24.85 6.53 2.95
CA GLU A 114 -24.76 5.10 2.74
C GLU A 114 -23.55 4.73 1.89
N LEU A 115 -22.91 3.64 2.30
CA LEU A 115 -21.85 2.98 1.53
C LEU A 115 -22.42 2.48 0.19
N ALA A 116 -21.94 3.02 -0.91
CA ALA A 116 -22.28 2.54 -2.24
C ALA A 116 -21.57 1.21 -2.50
N ASP A 117 -22.38 0.20 -2.82
CA ASP A 117 -21.97 -1.15 -3.19
C ASP A 117 -21.53 -1.18 -4.67
N PRO A 118 -20.29 -1.55 -5.02
CA PRO A 118 -19.92 -1.73 -6.42
C PRO A 118 -20.18 -3.18 -6.86
N VAL A 119 -21.13 -3.32 -7.74
CA VAL A 119 -21.53 -4.55 -8.45
C VAL A 119 -20.41 -5.08 -9.36
N ARG A 120 -20.17 -6.41 -9.33
CA ARG A 120 -19.98 -7.35 -10.47
C ARG A 120 -18.80 -8.31 -10.43
N THR A 121 -19.19 -9.58 -10.72
CA THR A 121 -18.57 -10.77 -11.29
C THR A 121 -18.19 -11.84 -10.26
N ASP A 122 -18.75 -13.05 -10.38
CA ASP A 122 -18.85 -14.09 -9.34
C ASP A 122 -17.51 -14.60 -8.75
N ASP A 123 -16.45 -14.80 -9.53
CA ASP A 123 -15.16 -15.25 -8.97
C ASP A 123 -14.40 -14.12 -8.24
N LEU A 124 -14.55 -12.87 -8.73
CA LEU A 124 -14.02 -11.69 -8.06
C LEU A 124 -14.84 -11.32 -6.81
N ALA A 125 -16.10 -11.71 -6.73
CA ALA A 125 -16.94 -11.45 -5.58
C ALA A 125 -16.46 -12.23 -4.36
N LEU A 126 -16.09 -13.51 -4.51
CA LEU A 126 -15.58 -14.31 -3.40
C LEU A 126 -14.25 -13.77 -2.85
N GLN A 127 -13.33 -13.42 -3.74
CA GLN A 127 -12.06 -12.79 -3.35
C GLN A 127 -12.25 -11.41 -2.67
N ARG A 128 -13.23 -10.64 -3.13
CA ARG A 128 -13.61 -9.36 -2.50
C ARG A 128 -14.19 -9.52 -1.12
N VAL A 129 -15.06 -10.53 -0.92
CA VAL A 129 -15.64 -10.85 0.39
C VAL A 129 -14.55 -11.28 1.37
N GLU A 130 -13.61 -12.12 0.94
CA GLU A 130 -12.47 -12.52 1.78
C GLU A 130 -11.55 -11.34 2.09
N LEU A 131 -11.24 -10.49 1.09
CA LEU A 131 -10.45 -9.28 1.31
C LEU A 131 -11.15 -8.32 2.28
N ALA A 132 -12.44 -8.06 2.10
CA ALA A 132 -13.23 -7.23 2.99
C ALA A 132 -13.23 -7.79 4.43
N ARG A 133 -13.33 -9.13 4.58
CA ARG A 133 -13.21 -9.80 5.88
C ARG A 133 -11.86 -9.56 6.53
N VAL A 134 -10.76 -9.72 5.78
CA VAL A 134 -9.39 -9.47 6.27
C VAL A 134 -9.22 -8.00 6.66
N LEU A 135 -9.70 -7.06 5.84
CA LEU A 135 -9.64 -5.63 6.16
C LEU A 135 -10.40 -5.32 7.47
N LYS A 136 -11.60 -5.84 7.63
CA LYS A 136 -12.41 -5.68 8.85
C LYS A 136 -11.73 -6.28 10.09
N MET A 137 -11.01 -7.39 9.94
CA MET A 137 -10.22 -7.97 11.03
C MET A 137 -9.01 -7.07 11.38
N THR A 138 -8.36 -6.47 10.38
CA THR A 138 -7.25 -5.54 10.64
C THR A 138 -7.68 -4.27 11.37
N GLU A 139 -8.93 -3.82 11.22
CA GLU A 139 -9.48 -2.67 11.96
C GLU A 139 -9.61 -2.92 13.47
N ARG A 140 -9.73 -4.19 13.87
CA ARG A 140 -9.82 -4.58 15.29
C ARG A 140 -8.47 -4.69 15.98
N LEU A 141 -7.37 -4.63 15.22
CA LEU A 141 -6.03 -4.65 15.77
C LEU A 141 -5.68 -3.32 16.45
N LEU A 142 -4.76 -3.38 17.42
CA LEU A 142 -4.14 -2.15 17.93
C LEU A 142 -3.50 -1.36 16.78
N PRO A 143 -3.57 -0.02 16.78
CA PRO A 143 -3.15 0.82 15.66
C PRO A 143 -1.74 0.53 15.13
N ASP A 144 -0.76 0.37 16.01
CA ASP A 144 0.62 0.07 15.61
C ASP A 144 0.77 -1.33 15.00
N ARG A 145 -0.01 -2.32 15.49
CA ARG A 145 -0.02 -3.69 14.92
C ARG A 145 -0.65 -3.69 13.54
N ALA A 146 -1.80 -3.02 13.38
CA ALA A 146 -2.49 -2.87 12.10
C ALA A 146 -1.57 -2.18 11.06
N GLU A 147 -0.89 -1.11 11.47
CA GLU A 147 0.00 -0.37 10.59
C GLU A 147 1.22 -1.20 10.18
N ALA A 148 1.90 -1.87 11.10
CA ALA A 148 3.03 -2.74 10.79
C ALA A 148 2.63 -3.88 9.84
N LEU A 149 1.44 -4.47 10.04
CA LEU A 149 0.90 -5.50 9.18
C LEU A 149 0.61 -4.97 7.76
N ARG A 150 -0.03 -3.79 7.64
CA ARG A 150 -0.30 -3.16 6.35
C ARG A 150 0.98 -2.86 5.59
N LEU A 151 1.97 -2.27 6.24
CA LEU A 151 3.25 -1.96 5.61
C LEU A 151 3.99 -3.23 5.17
N ARG A 152 3.90 -4.32 5.95
CA ARG A 152 4.57 -5.58 5.64
C ARG A 152 3.92 -6.34 4.49
N PHE A 153 2.58 -6.46 4.47
CA PHE A 153 1.87 -7.37 3.57
C PHE A 153 1.14 -6.66 2.42
N PHE A 154 0.70 -5.43 2.58
CA PHE A 154 0.04 -4.69 1.51
C PHE A 154 0.98 -3.76 0.75
N ALA A 155 1.95 -3.13 1.43
CA ALA A 155 3.00 -2.36 0.77
C ALA A 155 4.24 -3.20 0.41
N ASP A 156 4.31 -4.46 0.85
CA ASP A 156 5.43 -5.37 0.64
C ASP A 156 6.79 -4.77 1.02
N LEU A 157 6.86 -4.14 2.20
CA LEU A 157 8.08 -3.60 2.77
C LEU A 157 8.74 -4.59 3.72
N LYS A 158 10.07 -4.57 3.81
CA LYS A 158 10.82 -5.32 4.81
C LYS A 158 10.76 -4.63 6.18
N CYS A 159 11.02 -5.36 7.26
CA CYS A 159 10.95 -4.79 8.62
C CYS A 159 11.96 -3.68 8.88
N ASP A 160 13.14 -3.73 8.28
CA ASP A 160 14.15 -2.68 8.32
C ASP A 160 13.71 -1.41 7.57
N GLU A 161 12.97 -1.55 6.46
CA GLU A 161 12.37 -0.46 5.70
C GLU A 161 11.16 0.18 6.42
N ILE A 162 10.40 -0.64 7.16
CA ILE A 162 9.25 -0.19 7.97
C ILE A 162 9.70 0.57 9.22
N ALA A 163 10.83 0.16 9.81
CA ALA A 163 11.34 0.71 11.06
C ALA A 163 11.42 2.25 11.06
N PRO A 164 12.06 2.91 10.08
CA PRO A 164 12.11 4.36 10.02
C PRO A 164 10.73 5.00 9.76
N LEU A 165 9.84 4.35 9.00
CA LEU A 165 8.50 4.86 8.73
C LEU A 165 7.63 4.92 9.99
N MET A 166 7.84 3.99 10.92
CA MET A 166 7.09 3.92 12.18
C MET A 166 7.83 4.60 13.35
N GLY A 167 9.09 5.03 13.17
CA GLY A 167 9.93 5.54 14.26
C GLY A 167 10.22 4.47 15.31
N ARG A 168 10.45 3.23 14.89
CA ARG A 168 10.69 2.05 15.74
C ARG A 168 12.00 1.36 15.32
N SER A 169 12.49 0.44 16.16
CA SER A 169 13.57 -0.47 15.75
C SER A 169 13.00 -1.61 14.89
N GLU A 170 13.87 -2.21 14.06
CA GLU A 170 13.49 -3.38 13.25
C GLU A 170 12.95 -4.53 14.11
N ALA A 171 13.59 -4.78 15.26
CA ALA A 171 13.14 -5.81 16.21
C ALA A 171 11.72 -5.51 16.74
N ALA A 172 11.42 -4.24 17.04
CA ALA A 172 10.09 -3.83 17.47
C ALA A 172 9.05 -4.02 16.34
N VAL A 173 9.39 -3.72 15.09
CA VAL A 173 8.52 -3.95 13.94
C VAL A 173 8.25 -5.44 13.74
N LYS A 174 9.27 -6.30 13.79
CA LYS A 174 9.10 -7.76 13.73
C LYS A 174 8.13 -8.25 14.80
N MET A 175 8.26 -7.73 16.03
CA MET A 175 7.36 -8.08 17.11
C MET A 175 5.92 -7.57 16.89
N LEU A 176 5.74 -6.37 16.36
CA LEU A 176 4.42 -5.84 16.01
C LEU A 176 3.73 -6.70 14.95
N VAL A 177 4.44 -7.08 13.89
CA VAL A 177 3.93 -7.97 12.84
C VAL A 177 3.57 -9.33 13.41
N HIS A 178 4.44 -9.93 14.22
CA HIS A 178 4.18 -11.22 14.85
C HIS A 178 2.91 -11.20 15.72
N ARG A 179 2.77 -10.16 16.57
CA ARG A 179 1.59 -9.98 17.42
C ARG A 179 0.33 -9.72 16.60
N ALA A 180 0.42 -8.94 15.50
CA ALA A 180 -0.72 -8.72 14.61
C ALA A 180 -1.21 -10.03 13.99
N LEU A 181 -0.30 -10.91 13.55
CA LEU A 181 -0.66 -12.21 12.99
C LEU A 181 -1.26 -13.15 14.05
N ALA A 182 -0.77 -13.09 15.29
CA ALA A 182 -1.36 -13.85 16.40
C ALA A 182 -2.79 -13.40 16.70
N ASP A 183 -3.02 -12.08 16.80
CA ASP A 183 -4.36 -11.51 17.02
C ASP A 183 -5.33 -11.90 15.89
N LEU A 184 -4.88 -11.87 14.62
CA LEU A 184 -5.71 -12.27 13.48
C LEU A 184 -6.07 -13.76 13.52
N ARG A 185 -5.12 -14.62 13.93
CA ARG A 185 -5.38 -16.06 14.09
C ARG A 185 -6.43 -16.32 15.16
N GLU A 186 -6.30 -15.66 16.31
CA GLU A 186 -7.28 -15.76 17.41
C GLU A 186 -8.68 -15.29 16.95
N GLN A 187 -8.77 -14.19 16.20
CA GLN A 187 -10.04 -13.71 15.63
C GLN A 187 -10.66 -14.73 14.64
N LEU A 188 -9.85 -15.42 13.85
CA LEU A 188 -10.30 -16.44 12.92
C LEU A 188 -10.85 -17.68 13.65
N GLU A 189 -10.18 -18.11 14.71
CA GLU A 189 -10.60 -19.23 15.55
C GLU A 189 -11.90 -18.92 16.29
N ALA A 190 -12.06 -17.70 16.79
CA ALA A 190 -13.28 -17.26 17.48
C ALA A 190 -14.50 -17.10 16.55
N THR A 191 -14.31 -17.12 15.23
CA THR A 191 -15.39 -16.94 14.23
C THR A 191 -15.82 -18.29 13.60
N ARG A 192 -15.18 -19.39 13.97
CA ARG A 192 -15.54 -20.77 13.58
C ARG A 192 -16.54 -21.38 14.52
#